data_4c54151c7b11b6d4634765d32740c175
#
_entry.id   4c54151c7b11b6d4634765d32740c175
#
_cell.length_a   1.000
_cell.length_b   1.000
_cell.length_c   1.000
_cell.angle_alpha   90.00
_cell.angle_beta   90.00
_cell.angle_gamma   90.00
#
_symmetry.space_group_name_H-M   'P 1'
#
loop_
_entity.id
_entity.type
_entity.pdbx_description
1 polymer ?
#
loop_
_entity_poly.entity_id
_entity_poly.type
_entity_poly.pdbx_seq_one_letter_code
_entity_poly.pdbx_strand_id
1 'polypeptide(L)'
;MDKLEYNCDLLRTTREKKKITAQSIAFDLCLSERHIKSIEENSLQYFPSESLKYASLKKYIAALGLKNEDVIVNLNEVDPTPSLLKKK
;
A
#
# COMPACT_ATOMS: atom_id res chain seq x y z
N MET A 1 4.44 -2.45 16.65
CA MET A 1 4.36 -1.65 15.42
C MET A 1 3.18 -0.70 15.53
N ASP A 2 3.42 0.57 15.27
CA ASP A 2 2.34 1.54 15.31
C ASP A 2 1.40 1.34 14.14
N LYS A 3 0.23 1.92 14.28
CA LYS A 3 -0.75 1.82 13.22
C LYS A 3 -0.21 2.41 11.93
N LEU A 4 -0.42 1.69 10.84
CA LEU A 4 0.05 2.13 9.53
C LEU A 4 -0.77 3.33 9.05
N GLU A 5 -0.07 4.41 8.70
CA GLU A 5 -0.70 5.62 8.19
C GLU A 5 -0.16 5.95 6.81
N TYR A 6 -1.05 6.18 5.88
CA TYR A 6 -0.64 6.46 4.51
C TYR A 6 -1.74 7.27 3.80
N ASN A 7 -1.35 7.86 2.67
CA ASN A 7 -2.26 8.71 1.90
C ASN A 7 -3.10 7.88 0.94
N CYS A 8 -4.25 7.45 1.41
CA CYS A 8 -5.15 6.62 0.61
C CYS A 8 -5.66 7.37 -0.62
N ASP A 9 -5.92 8.65 -0.48
CA ASP A 9 -6.45 9.43 -1.60
C ASP A 9 -5.45 9.49 -2.75
N LEU A 10 -4.15 9.60 -2.42
CA LEU A 10 -3.14 9.62 -3.46
C LEU A 10 -3.14 8.32 -4.25
N LEU A 11 -3.29 7.21 -3.56
CA LEU A 11 -3.36 5.90 -4.23
C LEU A 11 -4.55 5.85 -5.18
N ARG A 12 -5.72 6.18 -4.67
CA ARG A 12 -6.93 6.10 -5.47
C ARG A 12 -6.89 7.04 -6.66
N THR A 13 -6.51 8.30 -6.41
CA THR A 13 -6.51 9.28 -7.50
C THR A 13 -5.45 8.95 -8.54
N THR A 14 -4.30 8.43 -8.12
CA THR A 14 -3.28 8.03 -9.08
C THR A 14 -3.77 6.87 -9.94
N ARG A 15 -4.43 5.89 -9.30
CA ARG A 15 -5.00 4.76 -10.05
C ARG A 15 -6.02 5.24 -11.06
N GLU A 16 -6.90 6.14 -10.65
CA GLU A 16 -7.95 6.65 -11.53
C GLU A 16 -7.38 7.48 -12.66
N LYS A 17 -6.34 8.26 -12.38
CA LYS A 17 -5.67 9.03 -13.41
C LYS A 17 -5.07 8.13 -14.48
N LYS A 18 -4.56 6.99 -14.08
CA LYS A 18 -3.97 6.03 -15.01
C LYS A 18 -5.03 5.15 -15.65
N LYS A 19 -6.29 5.35 -15.27
CA LYS A 19 -7.43 4.60 -15.81
C LYS A 19 -7.29 3.10 -15.57
N ILE A 20 -6.76 2.76 -14.41
CA ILE A 20 -6.62 1.38 -13.98
C ILE A 20 -7.76 1.06 -13.02
N THR A 21 -8.49 -0.02 -13.29
CA THR A 21 -9.56 -0.42 -12.38
C THR A 21 -8.99 -1.15 -11.17
N ALA A 22 -9.73 -1.12 -10.07
CA ALA A 22 -9.32 -1.85 -8.87
C ALA A 22 -9.19 -3.34 -9.16
N GLN A 23 -10.07 -3.87 -9.98
CA GLN A 23 -10.03 -5.28 -10.34
C GLN A 23 -8.76 -5.62 -11.12
N SER A 24 -8.40 -4.75 -12.06
CA SER A 24 -7.22 -4.99 -12.89
C SER A 24 -5.94 -4.98 -12.08
N ILE A 25 -5.78 -3.98 -11.21
CA ILE A 25 -4.56 -3.90 -10.44
C ILE A 25 -4.50 -5.00 -9.37
N ALA A 26 -5.66 -5.40 -8.86
CA ALA A 26 -5.69 -6.52 -7.93
C ALA A 26 -5.19 -7.79 -8.60
N PHE A 27 -5.63 -8.02 -9.82
CA PHE A 27 -5.18 -9.18 -10.57
C PHE A 27 -3.67 -9.16 -10.75
N ASP A 28 -3.13 -8.00 -11.12
CA ASP A 28 -1.68 -7.85 -11.33
C ASP A 28 -0.89 -8.14 -10.07
N LEU A 29 -1.47 -7.83 -8.91
CA LEU A 29 -0.78 -7.99 -7.64
C LEU A 29 -1.12 -9.30 -6.96
N CYS A 30 -1.90 -10.15 -7.60
CA CYS A 30 -2.36 -11.42 -7.02
C CYS A 30 -3.19 -11.19 -5.77
N LEU A 31 -3.98 -10.13 -5.78
CA LEU A 31 -4.88 -9.79 -4.69
C LEU A 31 -6.31 -9.80 -5.24
N SER A 32 -7.26 -9.61 -4.35
CA SER A 32 -8.65 -9.44 -4.78
C SER A 32 -9.00 -7.96 -4.79
N GLU A 33 -10.08 -7.64 -5.49
CA GLU A 33 -10.54 -6.27 -5.53
C GLU A 33 -10.85 -5.74 -4.12
N ARG A 34 -11.30 -6.62 -3.24
CA ARG A 34 -11.59 -6.25 -1.86
C ARG A 34 -10.33 -5.76 -1.14
N HIS A 35 -9.20 -6.39 -1.42
CA HIS A 35 -7.94 -5.95 -0.82
C HIS A 35 -7.58 -4.54 -1.28
N ILE A 36 -7.78 -4.26 -2.57
CA ILE A 36 -7.49 -2.93 -3.09
C ILE A 36 -8.39 -1.90 -2.42
N LYS A 37 -9.67 -2.21 -2.29
CA LYS A 37 -10.60 -1.29 -1.66
C LYS A 37 -10.27 -1.09 -0.19
N SER A 38 -9.86 -2.15 0.50
CA SER A 38 -9.44 -2.05 1.89
C SER A 38 -8.27 -1.08 2.04
N ILE A 39 -7.31 -1.18 1.13
CA ILE A 39 -6.16 -0.29 1.16
C ILE A 39 -6.61 1.15 0.92
N GLU A 40 -7.49 1.36 -0.05
CA GLU A 40 -7.94 2.71 -0.38
C GLU A 40 -8.84 3.32 0.68
N GLU A 41 -9.39 2.49 1.56
CA GLU A 41 -10.22 2.95 2.67
C GLU A 41 -9.48 2.95 3.99
N ASN A 42 -8.22 2.53 3.98
CA ASN A 42 -7.40 2.40 5.17
C ASN A 42 -8.06 1.49 6.21
N SER A 43 -8.51 0.34 5.74
CA SER A 43 -9.22 -0.64 6.55
C SER A 43 -8.40 -1.93 6.65
N LEU A 44 -8.59 -2.68 7.73
CA LEU A 44 -7.99 -3.99 7.87
C LEU A 44 -8.98 -5.12 7.60
N GLN A 45 -10.14 -4.76 7.10
CA GLN A 45 -11.25 -5.70 7.02
C GLN A 45 -10.90 -7.01 6.32
N TYR A 46 -10.11 -6.96 5.27
CA TYR A 46 -9.78 -8.14 4.49
C TYR A 46 -8.34 -8.59 4.64
N PHE A 47 -7.64 -8.08 5.64
CA PHE A 47 -6.26 -8.45 5.91
C PHE A 47 -6.16 -9.07 7.29
N PRO A 48 -5.52 -10.23 7.41
CA PRO A 48 -5.39 -10.86 8.74
C PRO A 48 -4.46 -10.12 9.69
N SER A 49 -3.58 -9.26 9.17
CA SER A 49 -2.69 -8.51 10.02
C SER A 49 -2.22 -7.25 9.32
N GLU A 50 -1.71 -6.31 10.09
CA GLU A 50 -1.15 -5.08 9.51
C GLU A 50 0.10 -5.37 8.70
N SER A 51 0.85 -6.37 9.08
CA SER A 51 2.05 -6.74 8.32
C SER A 51 1.70 -7.15 6.90
N LEU A 52 0.65 -7.94 6.74
CA LEU A 52 0.22 -8.36 5.41
C LEU A 52 -0.35 -7.19 4.62
N LYS A 53 -1.07 -6.30 5.30
CA LYS A 53 -1.58 -5.11 4.64
C LYS A 53 -0.42 -4.24 4.17
N TYR A 54 0.60 -4.09 5.00
CA TYR A 54 1.74 -3.27 4.66
C TYR A 54 2.47 -3.83 3.44
N ALA A 55 2.66 -5.15 3.39
CA ALA A 55 3.31 -5.78 2.26
C ALA A 55 2.50 -5.56 0.97
N SER A 56 1.19 -5.70 1.06
CA SER A 56 0.32 -5.48 -0.09
C SER A 56 0.32 -4.03 -0.51
N LEU A 57 0.35 -3.12 0.46
CA LEU A 57 0.40 -1.69 0.19
C LEU A 57 1.66 -1.33 -0.60
N LYS A 58 2.80 -1.89 -0.21
CA LYS A 58 4.04 -1.59 -0.93
C LYS A 58 3.97 -2.07 -2.37
N LYS A 59 3.36 -3.21 -2.62
CA LYS A 59 3.19 -3.70 -3.97
C LYS A 59 2.29 -2.76 -4.77
N TYR A 60 1.23 -2.27 -4.14
CA TYR A 60 0.29 -1.38 -4.80
C TYR A 60 0.98 -0.05 -5.16
N ILE A 61 1.75 0.49 -4.22
CA ILE A 61 2.48 1.71 -4.46
C ILE A 61 3.42 1.56 -5.64
N ALA A 62 4.15 0.46 -5.68
CA ALA A 62 5.09 0.20 -6.78
C ALA A 62 4.37 0.06 -8.10
N ALA A 63 3.22 -0.60 -8.10
CA ALA A 63 2.46 -0.79 -9.32
C ALA A 63 1.97 0.52 -9.90
N LEU A 64 1.75 1.52 -9.04
CA LEU A 64 1.32 2.83 -9.49
C LEU A 64 2.47 3.74 -9.85
N GLY A 65 3.70 3.27 -9.68
CA GLY A 65 4.87 4.08 -9.99
C GLY A 65 5.19 5.13 -8.94
N LEU A 66 4.64 4.96 -7.74
CA LEU A 66 4.90 5.88 -6.64
C LEU A 66 6.00 5.35 -5.75
N LYS A 67 6.47 6.20 -4.85
CA LYS A 67 7.47 5.81 -3.87
C LYS A 67 6.81 5.61 -2.53
N ASN A 68 7.33 4.66 -1.74
CA ASN A 68 6.77 4.41 -0.43
C ASN A 68 6.79 5.67 0.43
N GLU A 69 7.87 6.44 0.35
CA GLU A 69 8.02 7.64 1.16
C GLU A 69 7.03 8.73 0.76
N ASP A 70 6.50 8.68 -0.45
CA ASP A 70 5.51 9.67 -0.89
C ASP A 70 4.12 9.33 -0.39
N VAL A 71 3.89 8.07 -0.05
CA VAL A 71 2.56 7.60 0.31
C VAL A 71 2.45 7.30 1.80
N ILE A 72 3.43 6.61 2.36
CA ILE A 72 3.37 6.18 3.75
C ILE A 72 3.88 7.29 4.66
N VAL A 73 3.00 7.75 5.54
CA VAL A 73 3.30 8.87 6.41
C VAL A 73 4.32 8.51 7.48
N ASN A 74 4.15 7.35 8.09
CA ASN A 74 5.02 6.93 9.20
C ASN A 74 5.92 5.77 8.81
N LEU A 75 6.54 5.89 7.63
CA LEU A 75 7.34 4.81 7.06
C LEU A 75 8.43 4.32 8.02
N ASN A 76 9.11 5.24 8.67
CA ASN A 76 10.20 4.86 9.58
C ASN A 76 9.72 4.11 10.81
N GLU A 77 8.45 4.26 11.15
CA GLU A 77 7.89 3.61 12.32
C GLU A 77 7.37 2.23 12.06
N VAL A 78 6.93 1.96 10.83
CA VAL A 78 6.28 0.68 10.53
C VAL A 78 7.11 -0.24 9.68
N ASP A 79 8.14 0.29 9.02
CA ASP A 79 8.97 -0.52 8.13
C ASP A 79 9.80 -1.49 8.95
N PRO A 80 9.60 -2.81 8.81
CA PRO A 80 10.35 -3.78 9.58
C PRO A 80 11.78 -4.01 9.07
N THR A 81 12.15 -3.37 7.97
CA THR A 81 13.47 -3.54 7.40
C THR A 81 14.53 -3.06 8.38
N PRO A 82 15.56 -3.87 8.66
CA PRO A 82 16.62 -3.43 9.57
C PRO A 82 17.24 -2.13 9.06
N SER A 83 17.54 -1.24 9.98
CA SER A 83 18.04 0.07 9.57
C SER A 83 19.36 -0.02 8.83
N LEU A 84 20.17 -1.02 9.11
CA LEU A 84 21.45 -1.15 8.41
C LEU A 84 21.26 -1.36 6.92
N LEU A 85 20.13 -1.91 6.50
CA LEU A 85 19.87 -2.09 5.08
C LEU A 85 19.50 -0.79 4.40
N LYS A 86 19.14 0.20 5.17
CA LYS A 86 18.74 1.49 4.59
C LYS A 86 19.89 2.43 4.39
N LYS A 87 20.99 2.12 4.99
CA LYS A 87 22.11 3.00 4.86
C LYS A 87 22.67 3.00 3.52
N LYS A 88 22.91 3.23 3.43
CA LYS A 88 23.53 2.97 2.36
C LYS A 88 24.26 3.66 2.22
#